data_01a33c44cf1a457666f758e61065639d
#
_entry.id   01a33c44cf1a457666f758e61065639d
#
_cell.length_a   1.000
_cell.length_b   1.000
_cell.length_c   1.000
_cell.angle_alpha   90.00
_cell.angle_beta   90.00
_cell.angle_gamma   90.00
#
_symmetry.space_group_name_H-M   'P 1'
#
loop_
_entity.id
_entity.type
_entity.pdbx_description
1 polymer ?
#
loop_
_entity_poly.entity_id
_entity_poly.type
_entity_poly.pdbx_seq_one_letter_code
_entity_poly.pdbx_strand_id
1 'polypeptide(L)'
;MPSPDSFDDQSISASFWEQRFQDCPDYLYGVQPNAYLTSKAAHFRPGMSALAVADGDGRNGVWLAEQGLHVLSVDRSKSAQRKAARLARDRRVHMRIECVDLATWDWPKDRLDLVVSIFAHFGPRLRTVVHQLISDALHPGGVVVLQGFNRNQHKYESGGPEDAEFLMDAEAMSKDFEGLLIEELIEYVDELDEGEDHRGPAALLGLVARKPGGIST
;
A
#
# COMPACT_ATOMS: atom_id res chain seq x y z
N MET A 1 2.40 20.22 14.94
CA MET A 1 2.90 18.96 14.41
C MET A 1 3.36 18.12 15.59
N PRO A 2 2.87 16.91 15.80
CA PRO A 2 3.43 16.02 16.81
C PRO A 2 4.90 15.71 16.48
N SER A 3 5.71 15.45 17.52
CA SER A 3 7.12 15.09 17.39
C SER A 3 7.26 13.79 16.59
N PRO A 4 8.30 13.63 15.73
CA PRO A 4 8.58 12.39 15.02
C PRO A 4 8.63 11.16 15.93
N ASP A 5 9.16 11.31 17.15
CA ASP A 5 9.27 10.24 18.14
C ASP A 5 7.91 9.69 18.61
N SER A 6 6.80 10.41 18.36
CA SER A 6 5.46 9.98 18.77
C SER A 6 4.81 8.95 17.83
N PHE A 7 5.41 8.68 16.66
CA PHE A 7 4.91 7.70 15.68
C PHE A 7 5.69 6.38 15.69
N ASP A 8 6.89 6.35 16.28
CA ASP A 8 7.73 5.13 16.32
C ASP A 8 7.07 3.97 17.08
N ASP A 9 6.20 4.27 18.03
CA ASP A 9 5.47 3.28 18.85
C ASP A 9 4.22 2.69 18.10
N GLN A 10 3.91 3.19 16.90
CA GLN A 10 2.71 2.83 16.15
C GLN A 10 2.98 2.24 14.75
N SER A 11 4.23 2.02 14.41
CA SER A 11 4.64 1.22 13.27
C SER A 11 5.42 0.00 13.78
N ILE A 12 5.21 -1.16 13.17
CA ILE A 12 6.16 -2.27 13.31
C ILE A 12 7.53 -1.69 12.95
N SER A 13 8.52 -1.83 13.85
CA SER A 13 9.75 -1.02 13.79
C SER A 13 10.45 -1.08 12.43
N ALA A 14 11.12 0.00 12.04
CA ALA A 14 11.90 0.06 10.81
C ALA A 14 12.93 -1.07 10.72
N SER A 15 13.56 -1.42 11.87
CA SER A 15 14.52 -2.49 11.98
C SER A 15 13.91 -3.87 11.72
N PHE A 16 12.66 -4.11 12.11
CA PHE A 16 11.97 -5.37 11.86
C PHE A 16 11.82 -5.63 10.35
N TRP A 17 11.28 -4.67 9.60
CA TRP A 17 11.12 -4.83 8.16
C TRP A 17 12.44 -4.88 7.40
N GLU A 18 13.41 -4.03 7.79
CA GLU A 18 14.74 -4.07 7.17
C GLU A 18 15.38 -5.44 7.36
N GLN A 19 15.34 -6.00 8.59
CA GLN A 19 15.88 -7.32 8.88
C GLN A 19 15.16 -8.42 8.10
N ARG A 20 13.81 -8.38 8.07
CA ARG A 20 12.99 -9.37 7.38
C ARG A 20 13.28 -9.41 5.87
N PHE A 21 13.39 -8.24 5.22
CA PHE A 21 13.77 -8.16 3.81
C PHE A 21 15.25 -8.52 3.58
N GLN A 22 16.12 -8.30 4.54
CA GLN A 22 17.52 -8.67 4.45
C GLN A 22 17.71 -10.20 4.57
N ASP A 23 17.02 -10.84 5.49
CA ASP A 23 17.13 -12.27 5.76
C ASP A 23 16.48 -13.15 4.67
N CYS A 24 15.49 -12.62 3.97
CA CYS A 24 14.91 -13.31 2.83
C CYS A 24 15.85 -13.20 1.62
N PRO A 25 16.40 -14.29 1.06
CA PRO A 25 17.32 -14.21 -0.08
C PRO A 25 16.63 -13.78 -1.37
N ASP A 26 15.35 -14.12 -1.53
CA ASP A 26 14.52 -13.80 -2.68
C ASP A 26 13.50 -12.69 -2.36
N TYR A 27 12.29 -12.79 -2.90
CA TYR A 27 11.20 -11.85 -2.69
C TYR A 27 10.26 -12.37 -1.60
N LEU A 28 10.03 -11.57 -0.57
CA LEU A 28 9.33 -11.98 0.64
C LEU A 28 7.88 -12.44 0.34
N TYR A 29 7.22 -11.72 -0.56
CA TYR A 29 5.84 -12.00 -0.99
C TYR A 29 5.76 -12.41 -2.46
N GLY A 30 6.86 -12.97 -3.00
CA GLY A 30 6.96 -13.34 -4.41
C GLY A 30 7.06 -12.14 -5.35
N VAL A 31 6.97 -12.41 -6.64
CA VAL A 31 7.14 -11.42 -7.71
C VAL A 31 5.85 -11.16 -8.51
N GLN A 32 4.77 -11.85 -8.16
CA GLN A 32 3.48 -11.60 -8.79
C GLN A 32 2.76 -10.45 -8.07
N PRO A 33 2.05 -9.59 -8.80
CA PRO A 33 1.27 -8.53 -8.19
C PRO A 33 0.12 -9.12 -7.36
N ASN A 34 -0.32 -8.35 -6.39
CA ASN A 34 -1.46 -8.71 -5.58
C ASN A 34 -2.74 -8.91 -6.43
N ALA A 35 -3.51 -9.96 -6.14
CA ALA A 35 -4.69 -10.34 -6.92
C ALA A 35 -5.82 -9.29 -6.86
N TYR A 36 -6.05 -8.68 -5.69
CA TYR A 36 -7.03 -7.62 -5.56
C TYR A 36 -6.63 -6.40 -6.40
N LEU A 37 -5.37 -5.98 -6.34
CA LEU A 37 -4.87 -4.87 -7.15
C LEU A 37 -5.07 -5.14 -8.64
N THR A 38 -4.73 -6.34 -9.13
CA THR A 38 -4.92 -6.69 -10.55
C THR A 38 -6.38 -6.69 -10.97
N SER A 39 -7.30 -7.08 -10.07
CA SER A 39 -8.75 -7.03 -10.32
C SER A 39 -9.28 -5.61 -10.53
N LYS A 40 -8.53 -4.59 -10.08
CA LYS A 40 -8.87 -3.16 -10.22
C LYS A 40 -8.22 -2.50 -11.45
N ALA A 41 -7.65 -3.27 -12.37
CA ALA A 41 -6.96 -2.77 -13.56
C ALA A 41 -7.83 -1.84 -14.44
N ALA A 42 -9.16 -1.93 -14.37
CA ALA A 42 -10.07 -1.03 -15.08
C ALA A 42 -9.96 0.46 -14.65
N HIS A 43 -9.39 0.73 -13.47
CA HIS A 43 -9.11 2.09 -12.99
C HIS A 43 -7.79 2.67 -13.53
N PHE A 44 -6.96 1.87 -14.18
CA PHE A 44 -5.60 2.24 -14.59
C PHE A 44 -5.52 2.45 -16.10
N ARG A 45 -4.69 3.40 -16.52
CA ARG A 45 -4.40 3.65 -17.94
C ARG A 45 -2.92 4.00 -18.09
N PRO A 46 -2.27 3.60 -19.19
CA PRO A 46 -0.91 4.01 -19.50
C PRO A 46 -0.74 5.53 -19.41
N GLY A 47 0.38 5.99 -18.87
CA GLY A 47 0.69 7.38 -18.68
C GLY A 47 0.19 8.00 -17.36
N MET A 48 -0.65 7.29 -16.59
CA MET A 48 -1.04 7.74 -15.25
C MET A 48 0.16 7.79 -14.30
N SER A 49 0.17 8.78 -13.40
CA SER A 49 1.10 8.89 -12.28
C SER A 49 0.62 8.06 -11.10
N ALA A 50 1.45 7.16 -10.59
CA ALA A 50 1.10 6.25 -9.51
C ALA A 50 2.11 6.29 -8.36
N LEU A 51 1.62 6.17 -7.13
CA LEU A 51 2.40 5.97 -5.92
C LEU A 51 2.07 4.60 -5.34
N ALA A 52 3.08 3.75 -5.16
CA ALA A 52 2.98 2.50 -4.41
C ALA A 52 3.55 2.73 -3.00
N VAL A 53 2.67 2.74 -2.00
CA VAL A 53 2.98 3.06 -0.60
C VAL A 53 3.37 1.79 0.15
N ALA A 54 4.49 1.81 0.87
CA ALA A 54 5.04 0.65 1.56
C ALA A 54 5.13 -0.58 0.64
N ASP A 55 5.66 -0.37 -0.57
CA ASP A 55 5.66 -1.33 -1.69
C ASP A 55 6.60 -2.53 -1.46
N GLY A 56 7.40 -2.48 -0.40
CA GLY A 56 8.33 -3.53 -0.04
C GLY A 56 9.34 -3.80 -1.15
N ASP A 57 9.43 -5.07 -1.57
CA ASP A 57 10.33 -5.51 -2.65
C ASP A 57 9.78 -5.29 -4.07
N GLY A 58 8.70 -4.49 -4.21
CA GLY A 58 8.33 -3.83 -5.45
C GLY A 58 7.38 -4.59 -6.37
N ARG A 59 6.80 -5.72 -5.95
CA ARG A 59 5.96 -6.55 -6.82
C ARG A 59 4.77 -5.79 -7.43
N ASN A 60 4.12 -4.91 -6.66
CA ASN A 60 2.98 -4.14 -7.12
C ASN A 60 3.43 -2.93 -7.96
N GLY A 61 4.44 -2.18 -7.50
CA GLY A 61 5.00 -1.05 -8.24
C GLY A 61 5.55 -1.45 -9.60
N VAL A 62 6.26 -2.56 -9.69
CA VAL A 62 6.77 -3.11 -10.96
C VAL A 62 5.63 -3.48 -11.89
N TRP A 63 4.60 -4.17 -11.39
CA TRP A 63 3.44 -4.50 -12.21
C TRP A 63 2.71 -3.26 -12.74
N LEU A 64 2.53 -2.22 -11.90
CA LEU A 64 1.95 -0.96 -12.37
C LEU A 64 2.80 -0.33 -13.49
N ALA A 65 4.13 -0.38 -13.38
CA ALA A 65 5.02 0.09 -14.43
C ALA A 65 4.93 -0.76 -15.72
N GLU A 66 4.71 -2.08 -15.61
CA GLU A 66 4.40 -2.96 -16.75
C GLU A 66 3.08 -2.58 -17.44
N GLN A 67 2.11 -2.01 -16.69
CA GLN A 67 0.87 -1.46 -17.26
C GLN A 67 1.07 -0.07 -17.91
N GLY A 68 2.30 0.45 -17.93
CA GLY A 68 2.65 1.72 -18.56
C GLY A 68 2.44 2.95 -17.68
N LEU A 69 2.28 2.80 -16.37
CA LEU A 69 2.16 3.91 -15.44
C LEU A 69 3.54 4.50 -15.09
N HIS A 70 3.55 5.79 -14.74
CA HIS A 70 4.72 6.46 -14.17
C HIS A 70 4.72 6.24 -12.65
N VAL A 71 5.47 5.26 -12.18
CA VAL A 71 5.42 4.78 -10.80
C VAL A 71 6.50 5.41 -9.93
N LEU A 72 6.10 5.87 -8.74
CA LEU A 72 6.96 6.10 -7.59
C LEU A 72 6.65 5.01 -6.55
N SER A 73 7.63 4.16 -6.26
CA SER A 73 7.58 3.14 -5.22
C SER A 73 8.30 3.65 -3.98
N VAL A 74 7.65 3.63 -2.84
CA VAL A 74 8.23 4.08 -1.57
C VAL A 74 8.13 3.00 -0.50
N ASP A 75 9.23 2.83 0.25
CA ASP A 75 9.29 1.95 1.41
C ASP A 75 10.38 2.43 2.37
N ARG A 76 10.31 2.07 3.65
CA ARG A 76 11.33 2.44 4.65
C ARG A 76 12.54 1.50 4.65
N SER A 77 12.45 0.31 4.07
CA SER A 77 13.52 -0.69 4.02
C SER A 77 14.43 -0.50 2.80
N LYS A 78 15.71 -0.27 3.06
CA LYS A 78 16.73 -0.21 2.00
C LYS A 78 16.92 -1.55 1.30
N SER A 79 16.76 -2.65 2.04
CA SER A 79 16.87 -4.00 1.49
C SER A 79 15.71 -4.31 0.54
N ALA A 80 14.48 -3.95 0.92
CA ALA A 80 13.32 -4.02 0.04
C ALA A 80 13.53 -3.22 -1.25
N GLN A 81 13.95 -1.96 -1.13
CA GLN A 81 14.18 -1.07 -2.27
C GLN A 81 15.25 -1.58 -3.26
N ARG A 82 16.30 -2.25 -2.74
CA ARG A 82 17.30 -2.91 -3.63
C ARG A 82 16.68 -4.06 -4.42
N LYS A 83 15.77 -4.82 -3.81
CA LYS A 83 15.02 -5.90 -4.48
C LYS A 83 14.03 -5.35 -5.49
N ALA A 84 13.29 -4.30 -5.14
CA ALA A 84 12.40 -3.60 -6.07
C ALA A 84 13.14 -3.11 -7.33
N ALA A 85 14.33 -2.51 -7.16
CA ALA A 85 15.18 -2.09 -8.27
C ALA A 85 15.68 -3.27 -9.12
N ARG A 86 16.00 -4.42 -8.48
CA ARG A 86 16.35 -5.65 -9.19
C ARG A 86 15.17 -6.16 -10.02
N LEU A 87 13.97 -6.25 -9.41
CA LEU A 87 12.77 -6.73 -10.08
C LEU A 87 12.40 -5.84 -11.28
N ALA A 88 12.43 -4.52 -11.12
CA ALA A 88 12.14 -3.57 -12.20
C ALA A 88 13.08 -3.77 -13.39
N ARG A 89 14.40 -3.93 -13.12
CA ARG A 89 15.40 -4.22 -14.16
C ARG A 89 15.13 -5.56 -14.86
N ASP A 90 14.84 -6.60 -14.09
CA ASP A 90 14.60 -7.95 -14.62
C ASP A 90 13.33 -7.98 -15.49
N ARG A 91 12.33 -7.19 -15.14
CA ARG A 91 11.07 -6.97 -15.90
C ARG A 91 11.20 -5.91 -17.01
N ARG A 92 12.37 -5.24 -17.12
CA ARG A 92 12.66 -4.19 -18.12
C ARG A 92 11.70 -3.00 -18.06
N VAL A 93 11.29 -2.60 -16.87
CA VAL A 93 10.49 -1.41 -16.63
C VAL A 93 11.27 -0.36 -15.85
N HIS A 94 10.81 0.90 -15.94
CA HIS A 94 11.37 2.01 -15.19
C HIS A 94 10.36 2.51 -14.16
N MET A 95 10.80 2.62 -12.91
CA MET A 95 10.07 3.30 -11.85
C MET A 95 11.03 4.08 -10.95
N ARG A 96 10.55 5.14 -10.33
CA ARG A 96 11.28 5.79 -9.24
C ARG A 96 11.13 4.97 -7.98
N ILE A 97 12.22 4.90 -7.23
CA ILE A 97 12.27 4.13 -5.97
C ILE A 97 12.88 5.04 -4.93
N GLU A 98 12.17 5.27 -3.82
CA GLU A 98 12.62 6.13 -2.74
C GLU A 98 12.49 5.43 -1.39
N CYS A 99 13.60 5.43 -0.62
CA CYS A 99 13.59 4.92 0.74
C CYS A 99 13.18 6.07 1.67
N VAL A 100 11.96 5.99 2.22
CA VAL A 100 11.36 7.08 3.00
C VAL A 100 10.66 6.56 4.25
N ASP A 101 10.56 7.42 5.26
CA ASP A 101 9.63 7.24 6.36
C ASP A 101 8.35 8.03 6.05
N LEU A 102 7.23 7.31 5.92
CA LEU A 102 5.94 7.88 5.55
C LEU A 102 5.43 8.93 6.55
N ALA A 103 5.86 8.85 7.81
CA ALA A 103 5.49 9.81 8.85
C ALA A 103 6.13 11.19 8.68
N THR A 104 7.29 11.25 8.02
CA THR A 104 8.10 12.48 7.89
C THR A 104 8.40 12.87 6.45
N TRP A 105 8.03 12.01 5.49
CA TRP A 105 8.25 12.26 4.08
C TRP A 105 7.46 13.47 3.57
N ASP A 106 8.06 14.22 2.64
CA ASP A 106 7.39 15.32 1.95
C ASP A 106 6.48 14.75 0.83
N TRP A 107 5.24 14.44 1.20
CA TRP A 107 4.27 13.83 0.30
C TRP A 107 3.92 14.75 -0.87
N PRO A 108 3.77 14.21 -2.09
CA PRO A 108 3.19 14.98 -3.19
C PRO A 108 1.76 15.43 -2.85
N LYS A 109 1.33 16.58 -3.39
CA LYS A 109 -0.04 17.10 -3.19
C LYS A 109 -0.71 17.34 -4.54
N ASP A 110 -1.95 16.89 -4.68
CA ASP A 110 -2.80 17.05 -5.86
C ASP A 110 -2.10 16.70 -7.19
N ARG A 111 -1.32 15.59 -7.20
CA ARG A 111 -0.46 15.24 -8.34
C ARG A 111 -0.66 13.84 -8.88
N LEU A 112 -1.29 12.96 -8.11
CA LEU A 112 -1.33 11.54 -8.43
C LEU A 112 -2.69 11.14 -8.99
N ASP A 113 -2.65 10.34 -10.05
CA ASP A 113 -3.81 9.68 -10.63
C ASP A 113 -4.21 8.45 -9.80
N LEU A 114 -3.22 7.78 -9.19
CA LEU A 114 -3.39 6.54 -8.46
C LEU A 114 -2.49 6.49 -7.23
N VAL A 115 -3.04 6.05 -6.11
CA VAL A 115 -2.25 5.58 -4.96
C VAL A 115 -2.65 4.14 -4.65
N VAL A 116 -1.64 3.30 -4.45
CA VAL A 116 -1.82 1.88 -4.11
C VAL A 116 -1.20 1.61 -2.74
N SER A 117 -1.96 0.99 -1.84
CA SER A 117 -1.52 0.60 -0.50
C SER A 117 -1.97 -0.83 -0.22
N ILE A 118 -1.06 -1.80 -0.41
CA ILE A 118 -1.35 -3.23 -0.30
C ILE A 118 -0.59 -3.82 0.87
N PHE A 119 -1.33 -4.38 1.85
CA PHE A 119 -0.81 -4.94 3.10
C PHE A 119 0.08 -3.98 3.91
N ALA A 120 -0.14 -2.67 3.75
CA ALA A 120 0.49 -1.64 4.57
C ALA A 120 -0.35 -1.44 5.85
N HIS A 121 0.11 -1.99 6.95
CA HIS A 121 -0.57 -1.93 8.23
C HIS A 121 0.12 -0.93 9.17
N PHE A 122 -0.66 -0.01 9.72
CA PHE A 122 -0.18 1.05 10.61
C PHE A 122 -1.04 1.07 11.88
N GLY A 123 -0.44 1.43 13.01
CA GLY A 123 -1.20 1.72 14.22
C GLY A 123 -2.18 2.90 14.01
N PRO A 124 -3.25 3.02 14.80
CA PRO A 124 -4.38 3.91 14.50
C PRO A 124 -4.02 5.36 14.20
N ARG A 125 -3.07 5.93 14.93
CA ARG A 125 -2.65 7.34 14.73
C ARG A 125 -1.90 7.54 13.43
N LEU A 126 -0.91 6.69 13.14
CA LEU A 126 -0.13 6.76 11.91
C LEU A 126 -1.01 6.45 10.70
N ARG A 127 -1.93 5.47 10.83
CA ARG A 127 -2.89 5.10 9.80
C ARG A 127 -3.71 6.32 9.35
N THR A 128 -4.35 7.02 10.28
CA THR A 128 -5.16 8.19 9.97
C THR A 128 -4.34 9.28 9.27
N VAL A 129 -3.11 9.52 9.71
CA VAL A 129 -2.21 10.49 9.07
C VAL A 129 -1.84 10.06 7.67
N VAL A 130 -1.42 8.81 7.46
CA VAL A 130 -1.02 8.30 6.14
C VAL A 130 -2.22 8.29 5.19
N HIS A 131 -3.41 7.88 5.62
CA HIS A 131 -4.61 7.87 4.78
C HIS A 131 -5.04 9.29 4.38
N GLN A 132 -4.91 10.27 5.28
CA GLN A 132 -5.12 11.68 4.93
C GLN A 132 -4.10 12.17 3.90
N LEU A 133 -2.82 11.83 4.06
CA LEU A 133 -1.76 12.19 3.12
C LEU A 133 -1.95 11.51 1.75
N ILE A 134 -2.46 10.28 1.71
CA ILE A 134 -2.88 9.61 0.47
C ILE A 134 -3.99 10.42 -0.22
N SER A 135 -5.01 10.83 0.53
CA SER A 135 -6.13 11.63 0.00
C SER A 135 -5.66 12.98 -0.54
N ASP A 136 -4.71 13.64 0.17
CA ASP A 136 -4.13 14.91 -0.26
C ASP A 136 -3.24 14.76 -1.50
N ALA A 137 -2.56 13.62 -1.66
CA ALA A 137 -1.67 13.36 -2.79
C ALA A 137 -2.42 13.15 -4.12
N LEU A 138 -3.65 12.63 -4.05
CA LEU A 138 -4.49 12.45 -5.23
C LEU A 138 -4.92 13.79 -5.81
N HIS A 139 -4.87 13.93 -7.13
CA HIS A 139 -5.53 15.03 -7.82
C HIS A 139 -7.06 14.80 -7.91
N PRO A 140 -7.89 15.84 -8.20
CA PRO A 140 -9.31 15.62 -8.44
C PRO A 140 -9.57 14.56 -9.51
N GLY A 141 -10.33 13.51 -9.17
CA GLY A 141 -10.57 12.35 -10.02
C GLY A 141 -9.59 11.18 -9.81
N GLY A 142 -8.50 11.41 -9.07
CA GLY A 142 -7.53 10.36 -8.71
C GLY A 142 -8.13 9.29 -7.78
N VAL A 143 -7.56 8.09 -7.81
CA VAL A 143 -8.10 6.89 -7.14
C VAL A 143 -7.09 6.33 -6.14
N VAL A 144 -7.56 5.90 -4.99
CA VAL A 144 -6.81 5.00 -4.10
C VAL A 144 -7.34 3.59 -4.22
N VAL A 145 -6.42 2.62 -4.29
CA VAL A 145 -6.70 1.18 -4.18
C VAL A 145 -5.95 0.66 -2.96
N LEU A 146 -6.67 0.12 -2.00
CA LEU A 146 -6.11 -0.37 -0.74
C LEU A 146 -6.62 -1.78 -0.46
N GLN A 147 -5.72 -2.66 0.00
CA GLN A 147 -6.08 -3.96 0.57
C GLN A 147 -5.20 -4.26 1.78
N GLY A 148 -5.79 -4.93 2.76
CA GLY A 148 -5.07 -5.46 3.91
C GLY A 148 -5.89 -6.46 4.70
N PHE A 149 -5.31 -6.99 5.77
CA PHE A 149 -6.01 -7.90 6.67
C PHE A 149 -7.03 -7.15 7.52
N ASN A 150 -8.25 -7.72 7.63
CA ASN A 150 -9.27 -7.18 8.52
C ASN A 150 -9.23 -7.83 9.91
N ARG A 151 -10.05 -7.32 10.84
CA ARG A 151 -10.08 -7.76 12.24
C ARG A 151 -10.40 -9.24 12.45
N ASN A 152 -10.96 -9.93 11.45
CA ASN A 152 -11.22 -11.36 11.52
C ASN A 152 -9.99 -12.21 11.20
N GLN A 153 -8.85 -11.61 10.83
CA GLN A 153 -7.62 -12.34 10.48
C GLN A 153 -7.09 -13.19 11.62
N HIS A 154 -7.37 -12.85 12.88
CA HIS A 154 -7.02 -13.69 14.05
C HIS A 154 -7.58 -15.12 14.01
N LYS A 155 -8.52 -15.42 13.09
CA LYS A 155 -9.08 -16.75 12.86
C LYS A 155 -8.27 -17.58 11.88
N TYR A 156 -7.24 -17.01 11.26
CA TYR A 156 -6.45 -17.59 10.19
C TYR A 156 -4.95 -17.45 10.48
N GLU A 157 -4.16 -18.33 9.87
CA GLU A 157 -2.70 -18.40 10.05
C GLU A 157 -1.92 -17.92 8.81
N SER A 158 -2.58 -17.26 7.87
CA SER A 158 -2.02 -16.80 6.58
C SER A 158 -1.28 -15.47 6.66
N GLY A 159 -0.78 -15.10 7.85
CA GLY A 159 -0.03 -13.86 8.08
C GLY A 159 -0.85 -12.73 8.67
N GLY A 160 -0.30 -11.53 8.61
CA GLY A 160 -0.90 -10.32 9.17
C GLY A 160 -0.34 -9.92 10.53
N PRO A 161 -0.66 -8.71 11.01
CA PRO A 161 -0.27 -8.24 12.33
C PRO A 161 -0.89 -9.07 13.44
N GLU A 162 -0.11 -9.41 14.48
CA GLU A 162 -0.59 -10.07 15.69
C GLU A 162 -1.49 -9.11 16.52
N ASP A 163 -1.12 -7.83 16.56
CA ASP A 163 -1.89 -6.82 17.26
C ASP A 163 -3.10 -6.39 16.45
N ALA A 164 -4.29 -6.57 17.03
CA ALA A 164 -5.56 -6.25 16.41
C ALA A 164 -5.74 -4.75 16.08
N GLU A 165 -4.98 -3.85 16.72
CA GLU A 165 -5.01 -2.40 16.42
C GLU A 165 -4.45 -2.08 15.03
N PHE A 166 -3.60 -2.94 14.48
CA PHE A 166 -3.04 -2.80 13.14
C PHE A 166 -3.95 -3.40 12.06
N LEU A 167 -4.94 -4.21 12.43
CA LEU A 167 -5.90 -4.78 11.49
C LEU A 167 -6.94 -3.74 11.07
N MET A 168 -7.37 -3.85 9.82
CA MET A 168 -8.32 -2.89 9.23
C MET A 168 -9.76 -3.26 9.60
N ASP A 169 -10.63 -2.27 9.64
CA ASP A 169 -12.08 -2.45 9.69
C ASP A 169 -12.79 -1.41 8.80
N ALA A 170 -13.96 -1.78 8.31
CA ALA A 170 -14.70 -0.97 7.35
C ALA A 170 -15.12 0.40 7.91
N GLU A 171 -15.46 0.50 9.20
CA GLU A 171 -15.85 1.76 9.84
C GLU A 171 -14.66 2.73 9.88
N ALA A 172 -13.48 2.26 10.33
CA ALA A 172 -12.27 3.07 10.37
C ALA A 172 -11.83 3.50 8.97
N MET A 173 -11.89 2.60 7.97
CA MET A 173 -11.55 2.94 6.59
C MET A 173 -12.51 3.96 6.00
N SER A 174 -13.82 3.80 6.23
CA SER A 174 -14.82 4.77 5.80
C SER A 174 -14.58 6.16 6.39
N LYS A 175 -14.17 6.23 7.66
CA LYS A 175 -13.85 7.49 8.32
C LYS A 175 -12.54 8.11 7.82
N ASP A 176 -11.49 7.29 7.65
CA ASP A 176 -10.18 7.79 7.19
C ASP A 176 -10.26 8.38 5.77
N PHE A 177 -11.17 7.88 4.93
CA PHE A 177 -11.39 8.33 3.55
C PHE A 177 -12.72 9.06 3.33
N GLU A 178 -13.33 9.65 4.39
CA GLU A 178 -14.64 10.34 4.30
C GLU A 178 -14.66 11.50 3.28
N GLY A 179 -13.49 12.09 2.98
CA GLY A 179 -13.34 13.13 1.95
C GLY A 179 -13.34 12.62 0.51
N LEU A 180 -13.32 11.31 0.30
CA LEU A 180 -13.33 10.66 -1.01
C LEU A 180 -14.69 10.00 -1.28
N LEU A 181 -15.01 9.79 -2.56
CA LEU A 181 -16.13 8.97 -2.98
C LEU A 181 -15.69 7.50 -2.88
N ILE A 182 -16.20 6.77 -1.90
CA ILE A 182 -15.94 5.33 -1.76
C ILE A 182 -16.74 4.59 -2.85
N GLU A 183 -16.03 4.00 -3.81
CA GLU A 183 -16.60 3.21 -4.91
C GLU A 183 -16.74 1.74 -4.51
N GLU A 184 -15.84 1.24 -3.65
CA GLU A 184 -15.89 -0.10 -3.08
C GLU A 184 -15.29 -0.08 -1.66
N LEU A 185 -15.97 -0.76 -0.73
CA LEU A 185 -15.45 -1.08 0.59
C LEU A 185 -16.04 -2.43 0.98
N ILE A 186 -15.20 -3.46 0.99
CA ILE A 186 -15.63 -4.84 1.17
C ILE A 186 -14.75 -5.59 2.16
N GLU A 187 -15.36 -6.31 3.08
CA GLU A 187 -14.69 -7.32 3.90
C GLU A 187 -15.05 -8.71 3.39
N TYR A 188 -14.04 -9.56 3.18
CA TYR A 188 -14.21 -10.88 2.57
C TYR A 188 -13.15 -11.85 3.04
N VAL A 189 -13.33 -13.13 2.74
CA VAL A 189 -12.33 -14.18 2.93
C VAL A 189 -11.91 -14.66 1.55
N ASP A 190 -10.59 -14.79 1.35
CA ASP A 190 -10.03 -15.32 0.12
C ASP A 190 -8.80 -16.17 0.42
N GLU A 191 -8.35 -16.95 -0.55
CA GLU A 191 -7.13 -17.76 -0.46
C GLU A 191 -5.95 -16.95 -0.93
N LEU A 192 -4.95 -16.76 -0.06
CA LEU A 192 -3.68 -16.13 -0.44
C LEU A 192 -2.68 -17.17 -0.92
N ASP A 193 -1.92 -16.83 -1.96
CA ASP A 193 -0.73 -17.55 -2.42
C ASP A 193 0.34 -16.52 -2.84
N GLU A 194 0.77 -15.72 -1.89
CA GLU A 194 1.66 -14.57 -2.06
C GLU A 194 2.92 -14.73 -1.19
N GLY A 195 3.72 -15.79 -1.45
CA GLY A 195 4.88 -16.14 -0.65
C GLY A 195 4.54 -16.97 0.60
N GLU A 196 5.55 -17.33 1.38
CA GLU A 196 5.37 -18.26 2.52
C GLU A 196 4.54 -17.64 3.64
N ASP A 197 4.66 -16.32 3.85
CA ASP A 197 3.98 -15.59 4.93
C ASP A 197 2.54 -15.18 4.57
N HIS A 198 2.14 -15.28 3.32
CA HIS A 198 0.80 -14.98 2.82
C HIS A 198 0.26 -16.18 2.05
N ARG A 199 0.00 -17.28 2.76
CA ARG A 199 -0.52 -18.50 2.17
C ARG A 199 -1.66 -19.08 2.98
N GLY A 200 -2.77 -19.41 2.31
CA GLY A 200 -3.97 -19.98 2.91
C GLY A 200 -5.11 -18.99 3.04
N PRO A 201 -6.22 -19.40 3.68
CA PRO A 201 -7.40 -18.55 3.82
C PRO A 201 -7.09 -17.32 4.69
N ALA A 202 -7.55 -16.16 4.26
CA ALA A 202 -7.29 -14.87 4.90
C ALA A 202 -8.54 -14.02 4.95
N ALA A 203 -8.73 -13.30 6.05
CA ALA A 203 -9.78 -12.30 6.19
C ALA A 203 -9.26 -10.92 5.74
N LEU A 204 -9.80 -10.42 4.67
CA LEU A 204 -9.31 -9.25 3.92
C LEU A 204 -10.31 -8.11 3.93
N LEU A 205 -9.80 -6.90 3.80
CA LEU A 205 -10.57 -5.70 3.47
C LEU A 205 -9.99 -5.09 2.21
N GLY A 206 -10.87 -4.79 1.24
CA GLY A 206 -10.54 -4.07 0.02
C GLY A 206 -11.27 -2.73 -0.03
N LEU A 207 -10.59 -1.68 -0.48
CA LEU A 207 -11.15 -0.35 -0.68
C LEU A 207 -10.71 0.22 -2.02
N VAL A 208 -11.68 0.80 -2.73
CA VAL A 208 -11.44 1.70 -3.86
C VAL A 208 -12.18 3.01 -3.56
N ALA A 209 -11.47 4.13 -3.57
CA ALA A 209 -12.08 5.43 -3.35
C ALA A 209 -11.49 6.47 -4.32
N ARG A 210 -12.32 7.43 -4.73
CA ARG A 210 -11.98 8.46 -5.71
C ARG A 210 -12.07 9.86 -5.11
N LYS A 211 -11.06 10.69 -5.35
CA LYS A 211 -11.13 12.11 -5.00
C LYS A 211 -12.17 12.81 -5.87
N PRO A 212 -13.15 13.50 -5.29
CA PRO A 212 -14.16 14.22 -6.08
C PRO A 212 -13.52 15.15 -7.10
N GLY A 213 -14.09 15.21 -8.32
CA GLY A 213 -13.67 16.18 -9.32
C GLY A 213 -13.91 17.59 -8.79
N GLY A 214 -12.96 18.51 -9.00
CA GLY A 214 -13.21 19.92 -8.74
C GLY A 214 -14.41 20.38 -9.58
N ILE A 215 -15.36 21.09 -8.97
CA ILE A 215 -16.41 21.76 -9.71
C ILE A 215 -15.69 22.82 -10.56
N SER A 216 -15.63 22.60 -11.88
CA SER A 216 -15.24 23.68 -12.80
C SER A 216 -16.27 24.76 -12.68
N THR A 217 -15.95 25.83 -11.94
CA THR A 217 -16.73 27.07 -11.93
C THR A 217 -16.41 27.94 -13.15
#